data_9e4a2df9760cf0ab6170c1d63e59ba8e
#
_entry.id   9e4a2df9760cf0ab6170c1d63e59ba8e
#
_cell.length_a   1.000
_cell.length_b   1.000
_cell.length_c   1.000
_cell.angle_alpha   90.00
_cell.angle_beta   90.00
_cell.angle_gamma   90.00
#
_symmetry.space_group_name_H-M   'P 1'
#
loop_
_entity.id
_entity.type
_entity.pdbx_description
1 polymer ?
#
loop_
_entity_poly.entity_id
_entity_poly.type
_entity_poly.pdbx_seq_one_letter_code
_entity_poly.pdbx_strand_id
1 'polypeptide(L)'
;MKHLPVILLCLLALLFLKKRFFDNTDYKAMLVSGGIIIDVRSEDEFFSGHIENSLNIPLGELPSNLDYLKDKDQAIITCCASGIRSAGAQKLLSSKGYTNVVNGGGWSNLERKLK
;
A
#
# COMPACT_ATOMS: atom_id res chain seq x y z
N MET A 1 19.72 -28.00 -25.03
CA MET A 1 19.50 -27.52 -23.66
C MET A 1 20.18 -26.20 -23.34
N LYS A 2 21.01 -25.66 -24.23
CA LYS A 2 21.66 -24.35 -24.04
C LYS A 2 20.67 -23.18 -24.00
N HIS A 3 19.41 -23.37 -24.46
CA HIS A 3 18.40 -22.30 -24.52
C HIS A 3 17.48 -22.25 -23.31
N LEU A 4 17.53 -23.24 -22.42
CA LEU A 4 16.65 -23.34 -21.28
C LEU A 4 16.79 -22.15 -20.29
N PRO A 5 18.04 -21.73 -19.92
CA PRO A 5 18.21 -20.56 -19.03
C PRO A 5 17.67 -19.27 -19.63
N VAL A 6 17.82 -19.08 -20.94
CA VAL A 6 17.35 -17.87 -21.64
C VAL A 6 15.82 -17.87 -21.67
N ILE A 7 15.19 -19.00 -21.94
CA ILE A 7 13.73 -19.15 -21.94
C ILE A 7 13.19 -18.85 -20.53
N LEU A 8 13.83 -19.38 -19.49
CA LEU A 8 13.45 -19.13 -18.10
C LEU A 8 13.54 -17.64 -17.75
N LEU A 9 14.64 -16.98 -18.14
CA LEU A 9 14.81 -15.54 -17.92
C LEU A 9 13.74 -14.72 -18.64
N CYS A 10 13.41 -15.09 -19.86
CA CYS A 10 12.34 -14.41 -20.62
C CYS A 10 10.97 -14.58 -19.93
N LEU A 11 10.67 -15.78 -19.43
CA LEU A 11 9.44 -16.03 -18.71
C LEU A 11 9.37 -15.21 -17.41
N LEU A 12 10.47 -15.16 -16.66
CA LEU A 12 10.54 -14.35 -15.43
C LEU A 12 10.39 -12.87 -15.72
N ALA A 13 11.02 -12.38 -16.81
CA ALA A 13 10.89 -10.98 -17.24
C ALA A 13 9.44 -10.67 -17.64
N LEU A 14 8.77 -11.58 -18.36
CA LEU A 14 7.36 -11.41 -18.73
C LEU A 14 6.45 -11.40 -17.52
N LEU A 15 6.69 -12.28 -16.55
CA LEU A 15 5.93 -12.30 -15.29
C LEU A 15 6.14 -11.02 -14.49
N PHE A 16 7.38 -10.52 -14.43
CA PHE A 16 7.71 -9.27 -13.75
C PHE A 16 7.04 -8.08 -14.43
N LEU A 17 7.10 -7.98 -15.76
CA LEU A 17 6.43 -6.93 -16.52
C LEU A 17 4.92 -6.99 -16.37
N LYS A 18 4.34 -8.19 -16.41
CA LYS A 18 2.91 -8.39 -16.20
C LYS A 18 2.49 -7.91 -14.80
N LYS A 19 3.26 -8.25 -13.77
CA LYS A 19 3.01 -7.79 -12.41
C LYS A 19 3.14 -6.28 -12.28
N ARG A 20 4.12 -5.68 -12.98
CA ARG A 20 4.37 -4.22 -12.92
C ARG A 20 3.28 -3.42 -13.64
N PHE A 21 2.83 -3.86 -14.81
CA PHE A 21 1.85 -3.12 -15.63
C PHE A 21 0.40 -3.50 -15.35
N PHE A 22 0.16 -4.68 -14.80
CA PHE A 22 -1.16 -5.18 -14.49
C PHE A 22 -1.31 -5.46 -12.99
N ASP A 23 -0.92 -4.47 -12.18
CA ASP A 23 -1.22 -4.54 -10.75
C ASP A 23 -2.74 -4.42 -10.60
N ASN A 24 -3.38 -5.55 -10.31
CA ASN A 24 -4.83 -5.69 -10.20
C ASN A 24 -5.31 -5.50 -8.76
N THR A 25 -4.57 -4.77 -7.93
CA THR A 25 -5.02 -4.51 -6.57
C THR A 25 -6.35 -3.76 -6.62
N ASP A 26 -7.38 -4.37 -6.08
CA ASP A 26 -8.72 -3.77 -6.05
C ASP A 26 -8.89 -3.03 -4.72
N TYR A 27 -8.48 -1.77 -4.72
CA TYR A 27 -8.56 -0.93 -3.53
C TYR A 27 -10.01 -0.70 -3.10
N LYS A 28 -10.94 -0.57 -4.05
CA LYS A 28 -12.36 -0.40 -3.73
C LYS A 28 -12.90 -1.61 -2.98
N ALA A 29 -12.58 -2.81 -3.44
CA ALA A 29 -13.02 -4.04 -2.80
C ALA A 29 -12.47 -4.14 -1.37
N MET A 30 -11.22 -3.74 -1.16
CA MET A 30 -10.62 -3.69 0.18
C MET A 30 -11.40 -2.78 1.11
N LEU A 31 -11.77 -1.58 0.63
CA LEU A 31 -12.54 -0.63 1.44
C LEU A 31 -13.96 -1.12 1.71
N VAL A 32 -14.62 -1.72 0.72
CA VAL A 32 -15.97 -2.27 0.89
C VAL A 32 -15.97 -3.41 1.92
N SER A 33 -14.90 -4.19 2.00
CA SER A 33 -14.79 -5.28 2.97
C SER A 33 -14.40 -4.83 4.38
N GLY A 34 -14.38 -3.53 4.65
CA GLY A 34 -14.04 -2.98 5.97
C GLY A 34 -12.61 -2.49 6.09
N GLY A 35 -11.90 -2.38 4.98
CA GLY A 35 -10.54 -1.85 4.95
C GLY A 35 -10.46 -0.36 5.24
N ILE A 36 -9.27 0.10 5.56
CA ILE A 36 -8.99 1.51 5.84
C ILE A 36 -7.80 1.99 5.02
N ILE A 37 -7.74 3.31 4.81
CA ILE A 37 -6.58 3.97 4.24
C ILE A 37 -5.86 4.69 5.36
N ILE A 38 -4.56 4.43 5.48
CA ILE A 38 -3.69 5.15 6.41
C ILE A 38 -2.74 6.03 5.61
N ASP A 39 -2.88 7.34 5.76
CA ASP A 39 -1.99 8.32 5.16
C ASP A 39 -0.86 8.59 6.14
N VAL A 40 0.36 8.23 5.76
CA VAL A 40 1.53 8.33 6.65
C VAL A 40 2.37 9.58 6.41
N ARG A 41 1.78 10.58 5.73
CA ARG A 41 2.40 11.90 5.59
C ARG A 41 2.33 12.68 6.90
N SER A 42 3.01 13.83 6.93
CA SER A 42 2.87 14.75 8.06
C SER A 42 1.44 15.29 8.16
N GLU A 43 1.09 15.82 9.32
CA GLU A 43 -0.23 16.44 9.54
C GLU A 43 -0.45 17.61 8.57
N ASP A 44 0.56 18.46 8.38
CA ASP A 44 0.44 19.62 7.48
C ASP A 44 0.16 19.19 6.04
N GLU A 45 0.86 18.16 5.56
CA GLU A 45 0.59 17.60 4.23
C GLU A 45 -0.84 17.07 4.14
N PHE A 46 -1.27 16.34 5.15
CA PHE A 46 -2.61 15.74 5.20
C PHE A 46 -3.70 16.82 5.15
N PHE A 47 -3.57 17.87 5.94
CA PHE A 47 -4.57 18.93 5.96
C PHE A 47 -4.59 19.77 4.68
N SER A 48 -3.51 19.76 3.89
CA SER A 48 -3.48 20.43 2.58
C SER A 48 -4.31 19.71 1.52
N GLY A 49 -4.63 18.46 1.74
CA GLY A 49 -5.43 17.63 0.84
C GLY A 49 -5.18 16.17 1.15
N HIS A 50 -6.23 15.38 1.20
CA HIS A 50 -6.16 13.95 1.52
C HIS A 50 -7.39 13.22 0.99
N ILE A 51 -7.34 11.90 1.00
CA ILE A 51 -8.48 11.07 0.60
C ILE A 51 -9.52 11.13 1.71
N GLU A 52 -10.77 11.37 1.33
CA GLU A 52 -11.89 11.37 2.28
C GLU A 52 -11.93 10.05 3.06
N ASN A 53 -12.15 10.17 4.37
CA ASN A 53 -12.19 9.04 5.31
C ASN A 53 -10.85 8.34 5.56
N SER A 54 -9.75 8.85 5.01
CA SER A 54 -8.43 8.32 5.36
C SER A 54 -8.01 8.76 6.76
N LEU A 55 -7.22 7.92 7.41
CA LEU A 55 -6.70 8.16 8.74
C LEU A 55 -5.25 8.65 8.63
N ASN A 56 -4.94 9.78 9.24
CA ASN A 56 -3.56 10.28 9.23
C ASN A 56 -2.80 9.76 10.45
N ILE A 57 -1.80 8.94 10.20
CA ILE A 57 -0.81 8.52 11.20
C ILE A 57 0.55 8.71 10.55
N PRO A 58 1.27 9.81 10.83
CA PRO A 58 2.59 10.01 10.25
C PRO A 58 3.52 8.82 10.51
N LEU A 59 4.39 8.51 9.55
CA LEU A 59 5.21 7.30 9.60
C LEU A 59 5.98 7.17 10.91
N GLY A 60 6.56 8.26 11.39
CA GLY A 60 7.32 8.25 12.65
C GLY A 60 6.47 7.97 13.89
N GLU A 61 5.17 8.21 13.82
CA GLU A 61 4.25 7.98 14.93
C GLU A 61 3.54 6.61 14.84
N LEU A 62 3.65 5.93 13.68
CA LEU A 62 2.94 4.69 13.46
C LEU A 62 3.25 3.61 14.50
N PRO A 63 4.51 3.37 14.91
CA PRO A 63 4.79 2.35 15.91
C PRO A 63 4.09 2.59 17.25
N SER A 64 3.88 3.85 17.62
CA SER A 64 3.24 4.23 18.90
C SER A 64 1.72 4.21 18.82
N ASN A 65 1.14 4.05 17.63
CA ASN A 65 -0.30 4.15 17.42
C ASN A 65 -0.95 2.85 16.91
N LEU A 66 -0.27 1.72 17.08
CA LEU A 66 -0.79 0.42 16.65
C LEU A 66 -2.03 -0.02 17.44
N ASP A 67 -2.26 0.55 18.62
CA ASP A 67 -3.45 0.26 19.43
C ASP A 67 -4.76 0.64 18.73
N TYR A 68 -4.70 1.58 17.79
CA TYR A 68 -5.87 1.94 16.96
C TYR A 68 -6.17 0.89 15.90
N LEU A 69 -5.23 -0.02 15.64
CA LEU A 69 -5.31 -1.04 14.58
C LEU A 69 -5.39 -2.41 15.21
N LYS A 70 -6.48 -2.69 15.92
CA LYS A 70 -6.62 -3.89 16.75
C LYS A 70 -6.78 -5.16 15.95
N ASP A 71 -7.42 -5.09 14.78
CA ASP A 71 -7.62 -6.24 13.91
C ASP A 71 -6.44 -6.37 12.95
N LYS A 72 -5.59 -7.34 13.19
CA LYS A 72 -4.39 -7.57 12.37
C LYS A 72 -4.69 -8.15 10.99
N ASP A 73 -5.90 -8.63 10.77
CA ASP A 73 -6.34 -9.15 9.47
C ASP A 73 -7.13 -8.11 8.67
N GLN A 74 -7.38 -6.94 9.23
CA GLN A 74 -8.06 -5.87 8.55
C GLN A 74 -7.26 -5.43 7.31
N ALA A 75 -7.97 -5.19 6.20
CA ALA A 75 -7.34 -4.65 5.00
C ALA A 75 -6.86 -3.22 5.26
N ILE A 76 -5.59 -2.95 5.01
CA ILE A 76 -4.98 -1.63 5.21
C ILE A 76 -4.29 -1.22 3.91
N ILE A 77 -4.62 -0.02 3.45
CA ILE A 77 -3.97 0.60 2.31
C ILE A 77 -3.17 1.78 2.84
N THR A 78 -1.84 1.73 2.74
CA THR A 78 -1.00 2.86 3.12
C THR A 78 -0.82 3.81 1.95
N CYS A 79 -0.70 5.09 2.19
CA CYS A 79 -0.38 6.07 1.16
C CYS A 79 0.49 7.21 1.73
N CYS A 80 1.18 7.89 0.84
CA CYS A 80 1.96 9.07 1.16
C CYS A 80 2.02 10.00 -0.07
N ALA A 81 3.04 10.86 -0.18
CA ALA A 81 3.16 11.75 -1.34
C ALA A 81 3.53 10.99 -2.63
N SER A 82 4.47 10.03 -2.54
CA SER A 82 5.03 9.34 -3.71
C SER A 82 5.11 7.82 -3.59
N GLY A 83 4.77 7.27 -2.42
CA GLY A 83 4.79 5.83 -2.18
C GLY A 83 6.00 5.31 -1.41
N ILE A 84 7.00 6.14 -1.14
CA ILE A 84 8.23 5.71 -0.45
C ILE A 84 7.97 5.53 1.05
N ARG A 85 7.40 6.53 1.71
CA ARG A 85 7.05 6.45 3.14
C ARG A 85 5.99 5.36 3.37
N SER A 86 5.03 5.26 2.49
CA SER A 86 3.97 4.25 2.60
C SER A 86 4.48 2.83 2.39
N ALA A 87 5.54 2.64 1.60
CA ALA A 87 6.22 1.34 1.51
C ALA A 87 6.87 0.97 2.85
N GLY A 88 7.49 1.94 3.52
CA GLY A 88 8.04 1.75 4.86
C GLY A 88 6.96 1.40 5.88
N ALA A 89 5.82 2.06 5.81
CA ALA A 89 4.66 1.76 6.67
C ALA A 89 4.14 0.34 6.44
N GLN A 90 4.02 -0.08 5.19
CA GLN A 90 3.62 -1.45 4.85
C GLN A 90 4.57 -2.48 5.49
N LYS A 91 5.87 -2.27 5.35
CA LYS A 91 6.87 -3.17 5.95
C LYS A 91 6.77 -3.22 7.46
N LEU A 92 6.60 -2.06 8.09
CA LEU A 92 6.45 -1.98 9.55
C LEU A 92 5.24 -2.77 10.01
N LEU A 93 4.08 -2.51 9.41
CA LEU A 93 2.85 -3.20 9.78
C LEU A 93 2.96 -4.71 9.56
N SER A 94 3.50 -5.13 8.43
CA SER A 94 3.70 -6.55 8.15
C SER A 94 4.61 -7.20 9.19
N SER A 95 5.67 -6.51 9.62
CA SER A 95 6.57 -7.01 10.65
C SER A 95 5.91 -7.14 12.03
N LYS A 96 4.83 -6.40 12.26
CA LYS A 96 4.05 -6.44 13.50
C LYS A 96 2.87 -7.40 13.44
N GLY A 97 2.78 -8.21 12.39
CA GLY A 97 1.77 -9.26 12.26
C GLY A 97 0.51 -8.87 11.51
N TYR A 98 0.47 -7.68 10.91
CA TYR A 98 -0.66 -7.28 10.06
C TYR A 98 -0.57 -8.04 8.72
N THR A 99 -1.62 -8.78 8.38
CA THR A 99 -1.58 -9.77 7.31
C THR A 99 -2.12 -9.27 5.97
N ASN A 100 -2.78 -8.12 5.96
CA ASN A 100 -3.48 -7.66 4.76
C ASN A 100 -3.19 -6.18 4.50
N VAL A 101 -1.91 -5.86 4.29
CA VAL A 101 -1.44 -4.49 4.08
C VAL A 101 -0.88 -4.33 2.68
N VAL A 102 -1.34 -3.32 1.96
CA VAL A 102 -0.83 -2.98 0.64
C VAL A 102 -0.36 -1.53 0.62
N ASN A 103 0.66 -1.24 -0.18
CA ASN A 103 1.12 0.12 -0.43
C ASN A 103 0.28 0.71 -1.56
N GLY A 104 -0.53 1.70 -1.26
CA GLY A 104 -1.36 2.40 -2.25
C GLY A 104 -0.60 3.45 -3.07
N GLY A 105 0.63 3.76 -2.68
CA GLY A 105 1.46 4.73 -3.39
C GLY A 105 1.15 6.18 -3.03
N GLY A 106 1.26 7.07 -4.02
CA GLY A 106 0.90 8.47 -3.84
C GLY A 106 -0.60 8.64 -3.64
N TRP A 107 -1.00 9.45 -2.68
CA TRP A 107 -2.40 9.58 -2.29
C TRP A 107 -3.29 10.11 -3.42
N SER A 108 -2.79 11.04 -4.25
CA SER A 108 -3.60 11.59 -5.34
C SER A 108 -3.82 10.57 -6.46
N ASN A 109 -2.85 9.71 -6.75
CA ASN A 109 -3.03 8.60 -7.68
C ASN A 109 -4.02 7.56 -7.13
N LEU A 110 -3.88 7.25 -5.84
CA LEU A 110 -4.81 6.33 -5.17
C LEU A 110 -6.24 6.88 -5.20
N GLU A 111 -6.41 8.17 -4.90
CA GLU A 111 -7.73 8.82 -4.95
C GLU A 111 -8.38 8.68 -6.33
N ARG A 112 -7.60 8.89 -7.40
CA ARG A 112 -8.13 8.70 -8.76
C ARG A 112 -8.58 7.28 -9.03
N LYS A 113 -7.87 6.30 -8.50
CA LYS A 113 -8.24 4.88 -8.66
C LYS A 113 -9.50 4.52 -7.87
N LEU A 114 -9.86 5.30 -6.87
CA LEU A 114 -11.06 5.09 -6.05
C LEU A 114 -12.31 5.77 -6.63
N LYS A 115 -12.13 6.62 -7.61
CA LYS A 115 -13.24 7.28 -8.31
C LYS A 115 -13.72 6.45 -9.54
#